data_714bf6813ff1074641e4505ff36be595
#
_entry.id   714bf6813ff1074641e4505ff36be595
#
_cell.length_a   1.000
_cell.length_b   1.000
_cell.length_c   1.000
_cell.angle_alpha   90.00
_cell.angle_beta   90.00
_cell.angle_gamma   90.00
#
_symmetry.space_group_name_H-M   'P 1'
#
loop_
_entity.id
_entity.type
_entity.pdbx_description
1 polymer ?
#
loop_
_entity_poly.entity_id
_entity_poly.type
_entity_poly.pdbx_seq_one_letter_code
_entity_poly.pdbx_strand_id
1 'polypeptide(L)'
;ELQLLERHGLVRNLREQVPYELIPAGVGEYRKERPVIYKADFVYEVCQPDGTWKWVVEDTKGAKTKEYIIKRKLMLYIHGISVKETDR
;
A
#
# COMPACT_ATOMS: atom_id res chain seq x y z
N GLU A 1 0.71 0.87 18.05
CA GLU A 1 0.47 1.99 17.16
C GLU A 1 1.75 2.43 16.44
N LEU A 2 1.63 2.81 15.16
CA LEU A 2 2.79 3.07 14.31
C LEU A 2 3.62 4.27 14.78
N GLN A 3 2.98 5.36 15.21
CA GLN A 3 3.71 6.53 15.68
C GLN A 3 4.53 6.23 16.93
N LEU A 4 4.02 5.40 17.81
CA LEU A 4 4.75 4.97 19.00
C LEU A 4 5.95 4.12 18.63
N LEU A 5 5.77 3.18 17.68
CA LEU A 5 6.86 2.33 17.20
C LEU A 5 7.94 3.17 16.50
N GLU A 6 7.54 4.21 15.78
CA GLU A 6 8.48 5.12 15.13
C GLU A 6 9.34 5.86 16.17
N ARG A 7 8.74 6.31 17.27
CA ARG A 7 9.46 6.96 18.38
C ARG A 7 10.49 6.03 19.01
N HIS A 8 10.20 4.75 19.10
CA HIS A 8 11.08 3.76 19.69
C HIS A 8 12.11 3.19 18.71
N GLY A 9 12.15 3.70 17.47
CA GLY A 9 13.11 3.25 16.48
C GLY A 9 12.81 1.88 15.88
N LEU A 10 11.60 1.36 16.06
CA LEU A 10 11.17 0.08 15.49
C LEU A 10 10.56 0.23 14.12
N VAL A 11 10.11 1.43 13.78
CA VAL A 11 9.54 1.81 12.49
C VAL A 11 10.20 3.12 12.07
N ARG A 12 10.47 3.27 10.77
CA ARG A 12 11.00 4.52 10.22
C ARG A 12 10.39 4.83 8.86
N ASN A 13 10.54 6.06 8.42
CA ASN A 13 10.03 6.54 7.12
C ASN A 13 8.52 6.29 6.97
N LEU A 14 7.78 6.52 8.04
CA LEU A 14 6.33 6.37 8.04
C LEU A 14 5.69 7.44 7.18
N ARG A 15 4.86 7.01 6.24
CA ARG A 15 4.06 7.87 5.35
C ARG A 15 2.63 7.40 5.36
N GLU A 16 1.71 8.35 5.22
CA GLU A 16 0.27 8.07 5.15
C GLU A 16 -0.27 8.39 3.78
N GLN A 17 -1.30 7.66 3.38
CA GLN A 17 -2.05 7.89 2.14
C GLN A 17 -1.14 7.95 0.91
N VAL A 18 -0.34 6.91 0.72
CA VAL A 18 0.63 6.83 -0.36
C VAL A 18 -0.02 6.25 -1.62
N PRO A 19 -0.03 6.99 -2.75
CA PRO A 19 -0.64 6.49 -3.99
C PRO A 19 0.33 5.59 -4.76
N TYR A 20 -0.23 4.52 -5.34
CA TYR A 20 0.46 3.65 -6.29
C TYR A 20 -0.34 3.57 -7.56
N GLU A 21 0.27 3.85 -8.69
CA GLU A 21 -0.37 3.69 -9.99
C GLU A 21 -0.39 2.21 -10.35
N LEU A 22 -1.59 1.68 -10.61
CA LEU A 22 -1.78 0.28 -10.97
C LEU A 22 -1.93 0.11 -12.48
N ILE A 23 -2.72 0.97 -13.10
CA ILE A 23 -2.93 1.01 -14.53
C ILE A 23 -2.77 2.45 -14.96
N PRO A 24 -1.87 2.76 -15.89
CA PRO A 24 -1.69 4.15 -16.33
C PRO A 24 -2.89 4.67 -17.12
N ALA A 25 -3.02 5.97 -17.17
CA ALA A 25 -3.99 6.60 -18.07
C ALA A 25 -3.70 6.18 -19.51
N GLY A 26 -4.74 6.05 -20.31
CA GLY A 26 -4.60 5.59 -21.67
C GLY A 26 -5.63 6.21 -22.58
N VAL A 27 -5.45 6.01 -23.90
CA VAL A 27 -6.38 6.47 -24.92
C VAL A 27 -6.81 5.26 -25.72
N GLY A 28 -8.09 4.87 -25.55
CA GLY A 28 -8.71 3.84 -26.34
C GLY A 28 -9.33 4.38 -27.62
N GLU A 29 -9.89 3.50 -28.43
CA GLU A 29 -10.55 3.88 -29.67
C GLU A 29 -11.75 4.77 -29.42
N TYR A 30 -12.50 4.51 -28.36
CA TYR A 30 -13.78 5.20 -28.12
C TYR A 30 -13.72 6.24 -27.02
N ARG A 31 -12.69 6.20 -26.15
CA ARG A 31 -12.59 7.12 -25.02
C ARG A 31 -11.20 7.15 -24.42
N LYS A 32 -10.94 8.20 -23.64
CA LYS A 32 -9.78 8.26 -22.77
C LYS A 32 -10.09 7.52 -21.47
N GLU A 33 -9.11 6.79 -20.97
CA GLU A 33 -9.23 6.07 -19.72
C GLU A 33 -8.39 6.75 -18.64
N ARG A 34 -8.95 6.87 -17.45
CA ARG A 34 -8.22 7.40 -16.30
C ARG A 34 -7.32 6.34 -15.71
N PRO A 35 -6.24 6.72 -15.02
CA PRO A 35 -5.42 5.74 -14.33
C PRO A 35 -6.18 5.09 -13.18
N VAL A 36 -5.79 3.87 -12.84
CA VAL A 36 -6.26 3.19 -11.63
C VAL A 36 -5.19 3.35 -10.57
N ILE A 37 -5.57 3.95 -9.44
CA ILE A 37 -4.66 4.26 -8.34
C ILE A 37 -5.11 3.49 -7.10
N TYR A 38 -4.16 2.86 -6.41
CA TYR A 38 -4.37 2.35 -5.06
C TYR A 38 -3.69 3.30 -4.07
N LYS A 39 -4.41 3.72 -3.06
CA LYS A 39 -3.86 4.60 -2.01
C LYS A 39 -3.73 3.80 -0.72
N ALA A 40 -2.51 3.49 -0.33
CA ALA A 40 -2.22 2.77 0.90
C ALA A 40 -2.42 3.68 2.11
N ASP A 41 -2.99 3.14 3.20
CA ASP A 41 -3.16 3.92 4.42
C ASP A 41 -1.81 4.29 5.03
N PHE A 42 -0.88 3.32 5.08
CA PHE A 42 0.46 3.52 5.65
C PHE A 42 1.51 2.80 4.83
N VAL A 43 2.67 3.42 4.70
CA VAL A 43 3.89 2.80 4.16
C VAL A 43 5.02 3.13 5.11
N TYR A 44 5.78 2.13 5.51
CA TYR A 44 6.86 2.33 6.47
C TYR A 44 7.88 1.20 6.37
N GLU A 45 9.04 1.42 6.99
CA GLU A 45 10.02 0.36 7.19
C GLU A 45 9.95 -0.14 8.63
N VAL A 46 10.03 -1.45 8.80
CA VAL A 46 10.04 -2.10 10.12
C VAL A 46 11.40 -2.75 10.35
N CYS A 47 11.94 -2.59 11.56
CA CYS A 47 13.17 -3.24 11.96
C CYS A 47 12.92 -4.72 12.21
N GLN A 48 13.71 -5.57 11.58
CA GLN A 48 13.62 -7.01 11.75
C GLN A 48 14.57 -7.50 12.83
N PRO A 49 14.35 -8.73 13.37
CA PRO A 49 15.22 -9.26 14.43
C PRO A 49 16.70 -9.35 14.07
N ASP A 50 17.02 -9.51 12.78
CA ASP A 50 18.40 -9.57 12.31
C ASP A 50 19.03 -8.21 12.08
N GLY A 51 18.32 -7.11 12.40
CA GLY A 51 18.80 -5.75 12.23
C GLY A 51 18.55 -5.15 10.86
N THR A 52 18.00 -5.91 9.92
CA THR A 52 17.64 -5.37 8.60
C THR A 52 16.30 -4.66 8.65
N TRP A 53 16.00 -3.90 7.59
CA TRP A 53 14.74 -3.15 7.47
C TRP A 53 13.93 -3.70 6.32
N LYS A 54 12.62 -3.80 6.55
CA LYS A 54 11.67 -4.31 5.56
C LYS A 54 10.58 -3.28 5.32
N TRP A 55 10.29 -2.99 4.06
CA TRP A 55 9.16 -2.13 3.70
C TRP A 55 7.85 -2.87 3.91
N VAL A 56 6.87 -2.16 4.47
CA VAL A 56 5.51 -2.64 4.68
C VAL A 56 4.55 -1.63 4.08
N VAL A 57 3.61 -2.13 3.28
CA VAL A 57 2.49 -1.37 2.74
C VAL A 57 1.25 -1.89 3.44
N GLU A 58 0.60 -1.04 4.21
CA GLU A 58 -0.47 -1.46 5.12
C GLU A 58 -1.79 -0.78 4.79
N ASP A 59 -2.86 -1.55 4.91
CA ASP A 59 -4.23 -1.06 4.75
C ASP A 59 -5.06 -1.48 5.94
N THR A 60 -5.76 -0.53 6.57
CA THR A 60 -6.54 -0.75 7.79
C THR A 60 -8.04 -0.82 7.47
N LYS A 61 -8.44 -1.73 6.61
CA LYS A 61 -9.84 -1.86 6.19
C LYS A 61 -10.65 -2.70 7.16
N GLY A 62 -11.80 -2.19 7.57
CA GLY A 62 -12.79 -2.95 8.32
C GLY A 62 -13.58 -3.90 7.42
N ALA A 63 -13.97 -3.45 6.25
CA ALA A 63 -14.68 -4.26 5.26
C ALA A 63 -13.98 -4.14 3.92
N LYS A 64 -13.91 -5.25 3.18
CA LYS A 64 -13.23 -5.31 1.88
C LYS A 64 -14.24 -5.28 0.75
N THR A 65 -14.15 -4.29 -0.11
CA THR A 65 -14.96 -4.20 -1.32
C THR A 65 -14.30 -4.99 -2.45
N LYS A 66 -15.08 -5.28 -3.48
CA LYS A 66 -14.54 -5.94 -4.69
C LYS A 66 -13.47 -5.08 -5.35
N GLU A 67 -13.68 -3.76 -5.38
CA GLU A 67 -12.71 -2.81 -5.93
C GLU A 67 -11.39 -2.88 -5.17
N TYR A 68 -11.43 -2.87 -3.84
CA TYR A 68 -10.22 -2.98 -3.03
C TYR A 68 -9.48 -4.31 -3.29
N ILE A 69 -10.21 -5.42 -3.35
CA ILE A 69 -9.60 -6.74 -3.58
C ILE A 69 -8.86 -6.76 -4.92
N ILE A 70 -9.46 -6.18 -5.96
CA ILE A 70 -8.80 -6.09 -7.27
C ILE A 70 -7.54 -5.24 -7.18
N LYS A 71 -7.62 -4.09 -6.52
CA LYS A 71 -6.45 -3.21 -6.36
C LYS A 71 -5.34 -3.89 -5.56
N ARG A 72 -5.68 -4.62 -4.50
CA ARG A 72 -4.72 -5.40 -3.72
C ARG A 72 -3.99 -6.44 -4.59
N LYS A 73 -4.75 -7.15 -5.44
CA LYS A 73 -4.17 -8.13 -6.35
C LYS A 73 -3.27 -7.47 -7.39
N LEU A 74 -3.66 -6.31 -7.88
CA LEU A 74 -2.85 -5.55 -8.85
C LEU A 74 -1.56 -5.04 -8.21
N MET A 75 -1.59 -4.65 -6.93
CA MET A 75 -0.37 -4.29 -6.20
C MET A 75 0.66 -5.42 -6.24
N LEU A 76 0.21 -6.65 -5.99
CA LEU A 76 1.08 -7.80 -6.04
C LEU A 76 1.57 -8.09 -7.46
N TYR A 77 0.66 -8.04 -8.43
CA TYR A 77 0.98 -8.39 -9.82
C TYR A 77 1.91 -7.37 -10.48
N ILE A 78 1.65 -6.07 -10.29
CA ILE A 78 2.38 -5.01 -10.98
C ILE A 78 3.63 -4.59 -10.24
N HIS A 79 3.53 -4.42 -8.92
CA HIS A 79 4.62 -3.90 -8.10
C HIS A 79 5.34 -4.96 -7.27
N GLY A 80 4.83 -6.19 -7.25
CA GLY A 80 5.39 -7.24 -6.39
C GLY A 80 5.17 -6.98 -4.91
N ILE A 81 4.20 -6.13 -4.56
CA ILE A 81 3.93 -5.73 -3.18
C ILE A 81 2.71 -6.46 -2.64
N SER A 82 2.91 -7.21 -1.55
CA SER A 82 1.83 -7.84 -0.82
C SER A 82 1.33 -6.85 0.24
N VAL A 83 0.10 -6.39 0.11
CA VAL A 83 -0.48 -5.43 1.05
C VAL A 83 -0.81 -6.13 2.36
N LYS A 84 -0.29 -5.59 3.47
CA LYS A 84 -0.61 -6.07 4.80
C LYS A 84 -1.95 -5.49 5.25
N GLU A 85 -2.88 -6.33 5.58
CA GLU A 85 -4.19 -5.92 6.05
C GLU A 85 -4.25 -6.01 7.56
N THR A 86 -4.71 -4.94 8.20
CA THR A 86 -4.90 -4.91 9.65
C THR A 86 -6.33 -4.52 9.96
N ASP A 87 -6.88 -5.10 11.00
CA ASP A 87 -8.20 -4.74 11.50
C ASP A 87 -8.11 -3.51 12.39
N ARG A 88 -9.20 -2.76 12.42
CA ARG A 88 -9.32 -1.63 13.32
C ARG A 88 -9.73 -2.07 14.71
#